data_d63fd789a353083d9f01c51e1ba1a76e
#
_entry.id   d63fd789a353083d9f01c51e1ba1a76e
#
_cell.length_a   1.000
_cell.length_b   1.000
_cell.length_c   1.000
_cell.angle_alpha   90.00
_cell.angle_beta   90.00
_cell.angle_gamma   90.00
#
_symmetry.space_group_name_H-M   'P 1'
#
loop_
_entity.id
_entity.type
_entity.pdbx_description
1 polymer ?
#
loop_
_entity_poly.entity_id
_entity_poly.type
_entity_poly.pdbx_seq_one_letter_code
_entity_poly.pdbx_strand_id
1 'polypeptide(L)'
;VADTSIHELPNATELAEIAIQAAATVRKLGRTTRVAFLSYSTFGNPPGDRSEQVREAIRILDQKGVDFEYEGEMPAELALDPEARSSYPFMRLTGDANVLVMPGIHSASISTRLVEALGGATVIGPMLVGLEKSVQIVSLGASVSEIMTAATFAAYDEGASEEG
;
A
#
# COMPACT_ATOMS: atom_id res chain seq x y z
N VAL A 1 2.25 -3.01 2.30
CA VAL A 1 1.67 -1.98 3.17
C VAL A 1 2.30 -0.64 2.81
N ALA A 2 1.49 0.41 2.62
CA ALA A 2 1.91 1.76 2.27
C ALA A 2 1.00 2.81 2.97
N ASP A 3 1.50 3.94 3.43
CA ASP A 3 2.88 4.37 3.62
C ASP A 3 3.32 4.02 5.05
N THR A 4 4.54 3.52 5.22
CA THR A 4 5.03 3.06 6.53
C THR A 4 6.01 4.03 7.18
N SER A 5 6.43 5.12 6.49
CA SER A 5 7.60 5.88 6.96
C SER A 5 7.62 7.37 6.65
N ILE A 6 6.78 7.89 5.78
CA ILE A 6 6.91 9.27 5.27
C ILE A 6 5.80 10.18 5.79
N HIS A 7 4.53 9.84 5.58
CA HIS A 7 3.41 10.72 5.91
C HIS A 7 2.77 10.31 7.23
N GLU A 8 2.92 11.12 8.26
CA GLU A 8 2.31 10.83 9.56
C GLU A 8 0.79 10.75 9.47
N LEU A 9 0.17 11.75 8.85
CA LEU A 9 -1.27 11.87 8.66
C LEU A 9 -1.58 12.36 7.23
N PRO A 10 -1.48 11.48 6.22
CA PRO A 10 -1.67 11.89 4.84
C PRO A 10 -3.09 12.42 4.60
N ASN A 11 -3.20 13.49 3.81
CA ASN A 11 -4.47 13.98 3.29
C ASN A 11 -4.95 13.11 2.10
N ALA A 12 -6.13 13.41 1.55
CA ALA A 12 -6.72 12.63 0.48
C ALA A 12 -5.85 12.57 -0.79
N THR A 13 -5.21 13.69 -1.16
CA THR A 13 -4.32 13.74 -2.33
C THR A 13 -3.06 12.90 -2.10
N GLU A 14 -2.48 12.99 -0.92
CA GLU A 14 -1.31 12.19 -0.54
C GLU A 14 -1.64 10.70 -0.48
N LEU A 15 -2.82 10.32 0.05
CA LEU A 15 -3.29 8.93 0.04
C LEU A 15 -3.44 8.38 -1.39
N ALA A 16 -4.00 9.16 -2.30
CA ALA A 16 -4.13 8.77 -3.70
C ALA A 16 -2.75 8.61 -4.36
N GLU A 17 -1.80 9.52 -4.08
CA GLU A 17 -0.44 9.43 -4.61
C GLU A 17 0.32 8.21 -4.05
N ILE A 18 0.21 7.94 -2.74
CA ILE A 18 0.76 6.73 -2.10
C ILE A 18 0.25 5.48 -2.82
N ALA A 19 -1.05 5.41 -3.15
CA ALA A 19 -1.63 4.29 -3.88
C ALA A 19 -1.02 4.14 -5.27
N ILE A 20 -0.86 5.24 -6.02
CA ILE A 20 -0.28 5.26 -7.37
C ILE A 20 1.17 4.77 -7.34
N GLN A 21 1.99 5.28 -6.43
CA GLN A 21 3.40 4.88 -6.31
C GLN A 21 3.55 3.41 -5.88
N ALA A 22 2.74 2.97 -4.92
CA ALA A 22 2.73 1.57 -4.51
C ALA A 22 2.25 0.64 -5.63
N ALA A 23 1.25 1.06 -6.41
CA ALA A 23 0.75 0.32 -7.57
C ALA A 23 1.84 0.18 -8.65
N ALA A 24 2.56 1.26 -8.93
CA ALA A 24 3.68 1.24 -9.88
C ALA A 24 4.76 0.24 -9.46
N THR A 25 5.11 0.21 -8.18
CA THR A 25 6.09 -0.73 -7.61
C THR A 25 5.64 -2.19 -7.78
N VAL A 26 4.39 -2.50 -7.47
CA VAL A 26 3.84 -3.87 -7.62
C VAL A 26 3.84 -4.30 -9.09
N ARG A 27 3.56 -3.37 -9.99
CA ARG A 27 3.59 -3.60 -11.43
C ARG A 27 5.00 -3.89 -11.95
N LYS A 28 6.00 -3.14 -11.50
CA LYS A 28 7.43 -3.41 -11.79
C LYS A 28 7.82 -4.84 -11.35
N LEU A 29 7.23 -5.35 -10.29
CA LEU A 29 7.42 -6.74 -9.83
C LEU A 29 6.61 -7.77 -10.65
N GLY A 30 6.00 -7.40 -11.76
CA GLY A 30 5.26 -8.29 -12.66
C GLY A 30 3.93 -8.79 -12.09
N ARG A 31 3.31 -8.07 -11.15
CA ARG A 31 2.06 -8.47 -10.51
C ARG A 31 0.90 -7.56 -10.92
N THR A 32 -0.27 -8.13 -11.13
CA THR A 32 -1.54 -7.38 -11.23
C THR A 32 -1.78 -6.65 -9.92
N THR A 33 -2.07 -5.35 -9.99
CA THR A 33 -2.21 -4.51 -8.81
C THR A 33 -3.65 -4.43 -8.35
N ARG A 34 -3.90 -4.68 -7.06
CA ARG A 34 -5.17 -4.48 -6.37
C ARG A 34 -4.91 -3.72 -5.09
N VAL A 35 -5.41 -2.50 -5.01
CA VAL A 35 -5.18 -1.57 -3.91
C VAL A 35 -6.40 -1.52 -3.00
N ALA A 36 -6.23 -1.78 -1.71
CA ALA A 36 -7.25 -1.54 -0.70
C ALA A 36 -6.85 -0.40 0.22
N PHE A 37 -7.74 0.57 0.38
CA PHE A 37 -7.58 1.62 1.38
C PHE A 37 -8.20 1.17 2.70
N LEU A 38 -7.35 0.98 3.70
CA LEU A 38 -7.78 0.42 4.97
C LEU A 38 -8.32 1.47 5.94
N SER A 39 -9.35 1.08 6.67
CA SER A 39 -9.96 1.86 7.73
C SER A 39 -10.66 0.93 8.72
N TYR A 40 -11.06 1.46 9.87
CA TYR A 40 -12.00 0.81 10.77
C TYR A 40 -13.45 0.87 10.24
N SER A 41 -13.74 1.78 9.33
CA SER A 41 -15.02 1.99 8.66
C SER A 41 -15.13 1.12 7.41
N THR A 42 -16.34 0.75 7.03
CA THR A 42 -16.65 -0.03 5.85
C THR A 42 -17.63 0.76 4.98
N PHE A 43 -17.17 1.28 3.85
CA PHE A 43 -17.98 2.02 2.87
C PHE A 43 -18.90 3.09 3.50
N GLY A 44 -18.34 3.88 4.43
CA GLY A 44 -19.02 4.99 5.09
C GLY A 44 -19.64 4.68 6.46
N ASN A 45 -19.54 3.46 6.95
CA ASN A 45 -20.14 3.08 8.22
C ASN A 45 -19.11 2.38 9.16
N PRO A 46 -18.87 2.89 10.37
CA PRO A 46 -19.35 4.17 10.91
C PRO A 46 -18.70 5.38 10.23
N PRO A 47 -19.38 6.54 10.20
CA PRO A 47 -18.81 7.76 9.63
C PRO A 47 -17.67 8.30 10.51
N GLY A 48 -16.73 9.00 9.87
CA GLY A 48 -15.62 9.65 10.55
C GLY A 48 -14.76 10.47 9.59
N ASP A 49 -14.09 11.51 10.10
CA ASP A 49 -13.32 12.44 9.28
C ASP A 49 -12.19 11.73 8.51
N ARG A 50 -11.53 10.77 9.13
CA ARG A 50 -10.48 9.97 8.49
C ARG A 50 -11.02 9.05 7.40
N SER A 51 -12.16 8.43 7.64
CA SER A 51 -12.83 7.61 6.63
C SER A 51 -13.26 8.45 5.42
N GLU A 52 -13.71 9.70 5.66
CA GLU A 52 -14.05 10.63 4.58
C GLU A 52 -12.83 11.02 3.74
N GLN A 53 -11.67 11.24 4.36
CA GLN A 53 -10.42 11.48 3.62
C GLN A 53 -10.03 10.30 2.73
N VAL A 54 -10.23 9.08 3.21
CA VAL A 54 -9.98 7.86 2.41
C VAL A 54 -10.95 7.82 1.22
N ARG A 55 -12.24 8.07 1.43
CA ARG A 55 -13.22 8.13 0.32
C ARG A 55 -12.90 9.23 -0.69
N GLU A 56 -12.39 10.37 -0.22
CA GLU A 56 -11.95 11.44 -1.13
C GLU A 56 -10.73 11.00 -1.95
N ALA A 57 -9.80 10.25 -1.37
CA ALA A 57 -8.68 9.67 -2.13
C ALA A 57 -9.18 8.73 -3.25
N ILE A 58 -10.21 7.93 -2.99
CA ILE A 58 -10.86 7.09 -4.01
C ILE A 58 -11.43 7.95 -5.16
N ARG A 59 -12.14 9.05 -4.84
CA ARG A 59 -12.68 9.97 -5.85
C ARG A 59 -11.57 10.62 -6.69
N ILE A 60 -10.43 10.94 -6.08
CA ILE A 60 -9.26 11.45 -6.80
C ILE A 60 -8.73 10.40 -7.79
N LEU A 61 -8.65 9.13 -7.40
CA LEU A 61 -8.25 8.06 -8.33
C LEU A 61 -9.26 7.87 -9.47
N ASP A 62 -10.56 7.96 -9.17
CA ASP A 62 -11.63 7.93 -10.19
C ASP A 62 -11.45 9.06 -11.21
N GLN A 63 -11.15 10.28 -10.76
CA GLN A 63 -10.90 11.44 -11.63
C GLN A 63 -9.61 11.30 -12.45
N LYS A 64 -8.57 10.70 -11.89
CA LYS A 64 -7.29 10.44 -12.58
C LYS A 64 -7.39 9.33 -13.62
N GLY A 65 -8.41 8.47 -13.54
CA GLY A 65 -8.60 7.35 -14.47
C GLY A 65 -7.46 6.35 -14.44
N VAL A 66 -7.00 5.96 -13.25
CA VAL A 66 -5.89 5.01 -13.06
C VAL A 66 -6.25 3.63 -13.63
N ASP A 67 -5.23 2.88 -14.05
CA ASP A 67 -5.37 1.60 -14.77
C ASP A 67 -5.15 0.36 -13.88
N PHE A 68 -5.39 0.47 -12.57
CA PHE A 68 -5.33 -0.63 -11.62
C PHE A 68 -6.61 -0.70 -10.78
N GLU A 69 -6.88 -1.86 -10.20
CA GLU A 69 -8.02 -2.04 -9.30
C GLU A 69 -7.76 -1.36 -7.95
N TYR A 70 -8.74 -0.65 -7.46
CA TYR A 70 -8.70 -0.04 -6.12
C TYR A 70 -10.08 0.04 -5.51
N GLU A 71 -10.15 -0.03 -4.18
CA GLU A 71 -11.40 0.04 -3.44
C GLU A 71 -11.15 0.49 -1.99
N GLY A 72 -12.16 1.00 -1.32
CA GLY A 72 -12.19 1.38 0.09
C GLY A 72 -13.27 2.38 0.40
N GLU A 73 -13.37 2.82 1.61
CA GLU A 73 -12.57 2.35 2.75
C GLU A 73 -13.14 1.02 3.28
N MET A 74 -12.25 0.19 3.78
CA MET A 74 -12.64 -1.11 4.28
C MET A 74 -11.69 -1.63 5.37
N PRO A 75 -12.11 -2.56 6.24
CA PRO A 75 -11.23 -3.28 7.15
C PRO A 75 -10.38 -4.33 6.43
N ALA A 76 -9.29 -4.75 7.08
CA ALA A 76 -8.30 -5.62 6.45
C ALA A 76 -8.84 -7.00 6.04
N GLU A 77 -9.76 -7.56 6.83
CA GLU A 77 -10.40 -8.85 6.49
C GLU A 77 -11.16 -8.77 5.17
N LEU A 78 -11.84 -7.67 4.91
CA LEU A 78 -12.57 -7.49 3.65
C LEU A 78 -11.63 -7.34 2.44
N ALA A 79 -10.46 -6.76 2.67
CA ALA A 79 -9.43 -6.61 1.64
C ALA A 79 -8.73 -7.94 1.28
N LEU A 80 -8.63 -8.87 2.23
CA LEU A 80 -7.78 -10.06 2.15
C LEU A 80 -8.53 -11.39 2.13
N ASP A 81 -9.83 -11.40 2.45
CA ASP A 81 -10.64 -12.61 2.54
C ASP A 81 -11.74 -12.63 1.48
N PRO A 82 -11.71 -13.60 0.53
CA PRO A 82 -12.76 -13.77 -0.48
C PRO A 82 -14.14 -14.02 0.11
N GLU A 83 -14.23 -14.74 1.25
CA GLU A 83 -15.51 -15.05 1.89
C GLU A 83 -16.13 -13.77 2.46
N ALA A 84 -15.36 -12.94 3.14
CA ALA A 84 -15.82 -11.63 3.63
C ALA A 84 -16.32 -10.74 2.49
N ARG A 85 -15.59 -10.72 1.35
CA ARG A 85 -15.98 -9.95 0.15
C ARG A 85 -17.30 -10.39 -0.47
N SER A 86 -17.68 -11.65 -0.35
CA SER A 86 -18.92 -12.18 -0.94
C SER A 86 -20.17 -11.44 -0.48
N SER A 87 -20.11 -10.82 0.69
CA SER A 87 -21.18 -9.99 1.25
C SER A 87 -21.30 -8.60 0.60
N TYR A 88 -20.35 -8.22 -0.26
CA TYR A 88 -20.26 -6.89 -0.88
C TYR A 88 -20.17 -7.00 -2.42
N PRO A 89 -21.24 -7.39 -3.11
CA PRO A 89 -21.20 -7.69 -4.55
C PRO A 89 -20.93 -6.46 -5.45
N PHE A 90 -20.97 -5.25 -4.90
CA PHE A 90 -20.64 -4.00 -5.59
C PHE A 90 -19.14 -3.66 -5.57
N MET A 91 -18.35 -4.43 -4.84
CA MET A 91 -16.92 -4.17 -4.67
C MET A 91 -16.16 -4.31 -5.98
N ARG A 92 -15.25 -3.38 -6.24
CA ARG A 92 -14.49 -3.30 -7.50
C ARG A 92 -13.30 -4.25 -7.55
N LEU A 93 -12.80 -4.73 -6.41
CA LEU A 93 -11.68 -5.69 -6.36
C LEU A 93 -12.12 -7.07 -6.83
N THR A 94 -11.44 -7.61 -7.84
CA THR A 94 -11.71 -8.96 -8.39
C THR A 94 -10.98 -10.08 -7.63
N GLY A 95 -10.10 -9.73 -6.71
CA GLY A 95 -9.31 -10.67 -5.90
C GLY A 95 -8.74 -10.01 -4.66
N ASP A 96 -7.93 -10.74 -3.91
CA ASP A 96 -7.29 -10.24 -2.70
C ASP A 96 -6.39 -9.04 -3.01
N ALA A 97 -6.48 -8.01 -2.17
CA ALA A 97 -5.62 -6.86 -2.29
C ALA A 97 -4.15 -7.24 -2.04
N ASN A 98 -3.26 -6.72 -2.87
CA ASN A 98 -1.82 -6.90 -2.71
C ASN A 98 -1.09 -5.57 -2.42
N VAL A 99 -1.84 -4.47 -2.38
CA VAL A 99 -1.40 -3.17 -1.85
C VAL A 99 -2.41 -2.74 -0.79
N LEU A 100 -1.94 -2.51 0.43
CA LEU A 100 -2.74 -2.03 1.55
C LEU A 100 -2.30 -0.61 1.89
N VAL A 101 -3.12 0.38 1.57
CA VAL A 101 -2.88 1.79 1.91
C VAL A 101 -3.47 2.07 3.27
N MET A 102 -2.62 2.49 4.19
CA MET A 102 -2.99 2.75 5.58
C MET A 102 -3.39 4.23 5.77
N PRO A 103 -4.29 4.52 6.70
CA PRO A 103 -4.75 5.90 6.94
C PRO A 103 -3.69 6.82 7.57
N GLY A 104 -2.55 6.29 7.96
CA GLY A 104 -1.43 7.03 8.52
C GLY A 104 -0.34 6.12 9.07
N ILE A 105 0.82 6.72 9.35
CA ILE A 105 2.05 6.01 9.72
C ILE A 105 1.90 5.18 11.00
N HIS A 106 1.11 5.62 11.97
CA HIS A 106 0.91 4.87 13.21
C HIS A 106 0.28 3.51 12.94
N SER A 107 -0.82 3.48 12.18
CA SER A 107 -1.49 2.22 11.81
C SER A 107 -0.60 1.35 10.94
N ALA A 108 0.10 1.93 9.96
CA ALA A 108 1.01 1.20 9.09
C ALA A 108 2.18 0.58 9.85
N SER A 109 2.88 1.37 10.65
CA SER A 109 4.06 0.92 11.40
C SER A 109 3.71 -0.12 12.46
N ILE A 110 2.61 0.10 13.22
CA ILE A 110 2.19 -0.83 14.27
C ILE A 110 1.75 -2.16 13.65
N SER A 111 0.90 -2.15 12.64
CA SER A 111 0.40 -3.37 12.02
C SER A 111 1.50 -4.18 11.33
N THR A 112 2.43 -3.53 10.62
CA THR A 112 3.56 -4.19 9.97
C THR A 112 4.45 -4.90 11.01
N ARG A 113 4.83 -4.20 12.09
CA ARG A 113 5.63 -4.79 13.17
C ARG A 113 4.89 -5.89 13.93
N LEU A 114 3.57 -5.75 14.09
CA LEU A 114 2.76 -6.77 14.75
C LEU A 114 2.67 -8.05 13.92
N VAL A 115 2.47 -7.93 12.62
CA VAL A 115 2.48 -9.09 11.69
C VAL A 115 3.84 -9.77 11.68
N GLU A 116 4.93 -9.01 11.67
CA GLU A 116 6.29 -9.55 11.76
C GLU A 116 6.50 -10.34 13.06
N ALA A 117 6.09 -9.75 14.19
CA ALA A 117 6.29 -10.36 15.51
C ALA A 117 5.43 -11.59 15.77
N LEU A 118 4.20 -11.64 15.25
CA LEU A 118 3.21 -12.69 15.54
C LEU A 118 3.03 -13.70 14.42
N GLY A 119 3.18 -13.31 13.18
CA GLY A 119 2.73 -14.09 12.04
C GLY A 119 3.80 -14.92 11.35
N GLY A 120 5.06 -14.84 11.76
CA GLY A 120 6.16 -15.50 11.04
C GLY A 120 6.35 -15.01 9.60
N ALA A 121 5.80 -13.84 9.27
CA ALA A 121 6.00 -13.20 7.97
C ALA A 121 7.38 -12.53 7.91
N THR A 122 8.01 -12.58 6.74
CA THR A 122 9.23 -11.82 6.48
C THR A 122 8.85 -10.42 6.01
N VAL A 123 9.27 -9.41 6.74
CA VAL A 123 9.10 -8.01 6.34
C VAL A 123 10.33 -7.57 5.54
N ILE A 124 10.12 -7.07 4.33
CA ILE A 124 11.15 -6.47 3.47
C ILE A 124 10.86 -4.98 3.39
N GLY A 125 11.82 -4.16 3.76
CA GLY A 125 11.67 -2.71 3.72
C GLY A 125 11.94 -2.05 5.08
N PRO A 126 11.56 -0.76 5.23
CA PRO A 126 10.76 0.02 4.28
C PRO A 126 11.48 0.25 2.95
N MET A 127 10.73 0.19 1.84
CA MET A 127 11.23 0.50 0.51
C MET A 127 10.84 1.93 0.14
N LEU A 128 11.80 2.75 -0.21
CA LEU A 128 11.56 4.11 -0.68
C LEU A 128 11.27 4.07 -2.17
N VAL A 129 10.14 4.63 -2.56
CA VAL A 129 9.65 4.62 -3.95
C VAL A 129 9.24 6.02 -4.40
N GLY A 130 9.05 6.22 -5.71
CA GLY A 130 8.63 7.50 -6.26
C GLY A 130 9.74 8.54 -6.42
N LEU A 131 11.00 8.16 -6.30
CA LEU A 131 12.14 9.01 -6.59
C LEU A 131 12.57 8.85 -8.05
N GLU A 132 13.20 9.90 -8.61
CA GLU A 132 13.78 9.88 -9.96
C GLU A 132 14.90 8.84 -10.10
N LYS A 133 15.67 8.64 -9.02
CA LYS A 133 16.69 7.60 -8.91
C LYS A 133 16.43 6.71 -7.72
N SER A 134 16.74 5.43 -7.88
CA SER A 134 16.49 4.46 -6.82
C SER A 134 17.42 4.69 -5.62
N VAL A 135 16.81 4.89 -4.46
CA VAL A 135 17.51 5.03 -3.17
C VAL A 135 16.81 4.15 -2.15
N GLN A 136 17.58 3.33 -1.46
CA GLN A 136 17.06 2.51 -0.37
C GLN A 136 17.74 2.84 0.95
N ILE A 137 16.96 2.81 2.03
CA ILE A 137 17.43 3.14 3.39
C ILE A 137 17.42 1.84 4.20
N VAL A 138 18.53 1.57 4.87
CA VAL A 138 18.65 0.44 5.80
C VAL A 138 18.97 0.94 7.21
N SER A 139 18.58 0.19 8.23
CA SER A 139 18.91 0.53 9.61
C SER A 139 20.41 0.39 9.88
N LEU A 140 20.94 1.12 10.88
CA LEU A 140 22.34 0.98 11.30
C LEU A 140 22.69 -0.43 11.78
N GLY A 141 21.70 -1.18 12.27
CA GLY A 141 21.85 -2.58 12.71
C GLY A 141 21.45 -3.61 11.66
N ALA A 142 21.30 -3.21 10.39
CA ALA A 142 20.86 -4.12 9.34
C ALA A 142 21.84 -5.28 9.15
N SER A 143 21.30 -6.47 9.00
CA SER A 143 22.05 -7.67 8.61
C SER A 143 22.55 -7.58 7.16
N VAL A 144 23.55 -8.38 6.83
CA VAL A 144 24.05 -8.49 5.44
C VAL A 144 22.91 -8.86 4.48
N SER A 145 22.00 -9.74 4.88
CA SER A 145 20.84 -10.14 4.07
C SER A 145 19.91 -8.97 3.77
N GLU A 146 19.60 -8.13 4.76
CA GLU A 146 18.78 -6.93 4.58
C GLU A 146 19.44 -5.91 3.66
N ILE A 147 20.75 -5.68 3.81
CA ILE A 147 21.52 -4.80 2.93
C ILE A 147 21.53 -5.33 1.49
N MET A 148 21.74 -6.63 1.30
CA MET A 148 21.72 -7.26 -0.03
C MET A 148 20.32 -7.17 -0.66
N THR A 149 19.26 -7.36 0.12
CA THR A 149 17.89 -7.23 -0.36
C THR A 149 17.60 -5.79 -0.81
N ALA A 150 17.99 -4.80 -0.01
CA ALA A 150 17.82 -3.38 -0.36
C ALA A 150 18.60 -2.99 -1.62
N ALA A 151 19.86 -3.47 -1.75
CA ALA A 151 20.70 -3.22 -2.93
C ALA A 151 20.11 -3.87 -4.20
N THR A 152 19.61 -5.10 -4.08
CA THR A 152 18.95 -5.80 -5.19
C THR A 152 17.70 -5.04 -5.65
N PHE A 153 16.92 -4.53 -4.70
CA PHE A 153 15.72 -3.76 -5.00
C PHE A 153 16.06 -2.44 -5.72
N ALA A 154 17.09 -1.73 -5.24
CA ALA A 154 17.56 -0.51 -5.88
C ALA A 154 18.02 -0.74 -7.33
N ALA A 155 18.78 -1.79 -7.56
CA ALA A 155 19.25 -2.14 -8.91
C ALA A 155 18.10 -2.56 -9.84
N TYR A 156 17.11 -3.28 -9.32
CA TYR A 156 15.95 -3.70 -10.10
C TYR A 156 15.08 -2.50 -10.52
N ASP A 157 14.90 -1.52 -9.63
CA ASP A 157 14.10 -0.33 -9.90
C ASP A 157 14.72 0.55 -10.99
N GLU A 158 16.05 0.67 -11.03
CA GLU A 158 16.75 1.38 -12.10
C GLU A 158 16.64 0.66 -13.46
N GLY A 159 16.83 -0.66 -13.51
CA GLY A 159 16.73 -1.44 -14.74
C GLY A 159 15.33 -1.39 -15.38
N ALA A 160 14.28 -1.38 -14.58
CA ALA A 160 12.91 -1.25 -15.07
C ALA A 160 12.57 0.15 -15.62
N SER A 161 13.36 1.17 -15.28
CA SER A 161 13.17 2.55 -15.75
C SER A 161 13.86 2.84 -17.09
N GLU A 162 14.81 2.01 -17.51
CA GLU A 162 15.53 2.15 -18.79
C GLU A 162 14.83 1.42 -19.97
N GLU A 163 13.90 0.49 -19.68
CA GLU A 163 13.18 -0.29 -20.70
C GLU A 163 11.78 0.29 -21.06
N GLY A 164 11.38 1.40 -20.52
CA GLY A 164 10.10 2.09 -20.74
C GLY A 164 10.29 3.40 -21.49
#